data_a84c31850ce381826d30258181214d82
#
_entry.id   a84c31850ce381826d30258181214d82
#
_cell.length_a   1.000
_cell.length_b   1.000
_cell.length_c   1.000
_cell.angle_alpha   90.00
_cell.angle_beta   90.00
_cell.angle_gamma   90.00
#
_symmetry.space_group_name_H-M   'P 1'
#
loop_
_entity.id
_entity.type
_entity.pdbx_description
1 polymer ?
#
loop_
_entity_poly.entity_id
_entity_poly.type
_entity_poly.pdbx_seq_one_letter_code
_entity_poly.pdbx_strand_id
1 'polypeptide(L)'
;MSSKELTMYLEKELEQLKEKGLYNTIDILESENGACIIVDGKKMINLASNNYLGFANRKELKKACIEATETYGVGAGAVRTINGSLKIHQQLEEKIAEFKGTEAAIAFQSGFNCNMGAISAVMTKEDAILSDELNHASIIDGCRLSGATIIRVKHQDMEDLENKAKEAVESKKYKKIMYITDGVFSMDGDIARLPEIIPIAEKYGLITYVDDAHGSGVTGKGAGTVKHFGLSDKIDMQMGTLSKAVGVVGGYVAGSKTLIDWLKARSRPFLFSTSLTPGAAASALASISLMQEHPELVERVWENANYFKEELKKVGYNIGVSETPITPVILGDEKVTQTFSKKLIEHGIYAKPIVYPTVPLGTGRIRNMPTAEHTKEMLDEAVAVYQKIGKEMEII
;
A
#
# COMPACT_ATOMS: atom_id res chain seq x y z
N MET A 1 28.81 -20.07 15.04
CA MET A 1 29.28 -19.21 13.93
C MET A 1 29.89 -17.97 14.55
N SER A 2 31.17 -17.70 14.29
CA SER A 2 31.83 -16.46 14.72
C SER A 2 31.40 -15.29 13.85
N SER A 3 31.65 -14.05 14.28
CA SER A 3 31.34 -12.85 13.49
C SER A 3 32.00 -12.88 12.11
N LYS A 4 33.22 -13.41 11.99
CA LYS A 4 33.91 -13.54 10.72
C LYS A 4 33.26 -14.57 9.79
N GLU A 5 32.81 -15.71 10.34
CA GLU A 5 32.09 -16.73 9.57
C GLU A 5 30.72 -16.22 9.09
N LEU A 6 30.02 -15.45 9.92
CA LEU A 6 28.75 -14.80 9.52
C LEU A 6 28.98 -13.83 8.34
N THR A 7 30.04 -13.01 8.40
CA THR A 7 30.35 -12.07 7.32
C THR A 7 30.63 -12.83 6.00
N MET A 8 31.48 -13.85 6.04
CA MET A 8 31.80 -14.68 4.85
C MET A 8 30.55 -15.38 4.28
N TYR A 9 29.64 -15.86 5.15
CA TYR A 9 28.38 -16.46 4.73
C TYR A 9 27.50 -15.43 4.01
N LEU A 10 27.30 -14.24 4.59
CA LEU A 10 26.48 -13.18 4.01
C LEU A 10 27.06 -12.63 2.69
N GLU A 11 28.40 -12.50 2.58
CA GLU A 11 29.07 -12.12 1.33
C GLU A 11 28.72 -13.09 0.20
N LYS A 12 28.81 -14.39 0.47
CA LYS A 12 28.47 -15.44 -0.51
C LYS A 12 26.98 -15.37 -0.92
N GLU A 13 26.07 -15.18 0.04
CA GLU A 13 24.64 -15.04 -0.26
C GLU A 13 24.36 -13.78 -1.10
N LEU A 14 25.03 -12.66 -0.80
CA LEU A 14 24.91 -11.42 -1.57
C LEU A 14 25.43 -11.59 -3.01
N GLU A 15 26.54 -12.32 -3.21
CA GLU A 15 27.05 -12.63 -4.56
C GLU A 15 26.02 -13.44 -5.35
N GLN A 16 25.41 -14.47 -4.74
CA GLN A 16 24.36 -15.26 -5.37
C GLN A 16 23.14 -14.43 -5.75
N LEU A 17 22.71 -13.48 -4.89
CA LEU A 17 21.62 -12.56 -5.22
C LEU A 17 21.95 -11.68 -6.43
N LYS A 18 23.19 -11.18 -6.52
CA LYS A 18 23.67 -10.38 -7.65
C LYS A 18 23.69 -11.19 -8.95
N GLU A 19 24.25 -12.41 -8.91
CA GLU A 19 24.31 -13.31 -10.07
C GLU A 19 22.93 -13.69 -10.62
N LYS A 20 21.94 -13.87 -9.72
CA LYS A 20 20.55 -14.15 -10.06
C LYS A 20 19.77 -12.90 -10.47
N GLY A 21 20.35 -11.70 -10.38
CA GLY A 21 19.65 -10.45 -10.64
C GLY A 21 18.56 -10.11 -9.59
N LEU A 22 18.66 -10.66 -8.39
CA LEU A 22 17.71 -10.44 -7.30
C LEU A 22 18.20 -9.38 -6.29
N TYR A 23 19.39 -8.83 -6.49
CA TYR A 23 19.94 -7.79 -5.64
C TYR A 23 19.38 -6.42 -6.07
N ASN A 24 18.59 -5.80 -5.20
CA ASN A 24 18.05 -4.47 -5.44
C ASN A 24 19.03 -3.38 -5.03
N THR A 25 19.34 -2.46 -5.95
CA THR A 25 20.08 -1.22 -5.65
C THR A 25 19.15 -0.15 -5.13
N ILE A 26 19.63 0.65 -4.18
CA ILE A 26 18.92 1.80 -3.63
C ILE A 26 19.45 3.05 -4.32
N ASP A 27 18.60 3.72 -5.10
CA ASP A 27 18.94 5.00 -5.70
C ASP A 27 18.66 6.12 -4.70
N ILE A 28 19.50 7.14 -4.70
CA ILE A 28 19.38 8.29 -3.81
C ILE A 28 18.74 9.44 -4.57
N LEU A 29 17.58 9.90 -4.11
CA LEU A 29 16.93 11.08 -4.65
C LEU A 29 17.62 12.33 -4.11
N GLU A 30 17.99 13.24 -5.01
CA GLU A 30 18.62 14.53 -4.72
C GLU A 30 17.61 15.70 -4.77
N SER A 31 16.33 15.37 -4.91
CA SER A 31 15.21 16.30 -4.95
C SER A 31 14.07 15.83 -4.07
N GLU A 32 13.01 16.62 -3.99
CA GLU A 32 11.73 16.18 -3.47
C GLU A 32 11.12 15.07 -4.36
N ASN A 33 10.27 14.22 -3.76
CA ASN A 33 9.62 13.12 -4.47
C ASN A 33 8.31 13.58 -5.13
N GLY A 34 8.40 14.14 -6.34
CA GLY A 34 7.27 14.59 -7.16
C GLY A 34 7.18 13.87 -8.50
N ALA A 35 6.42 14.43 -9.45
CA ALA A 35 6.30 13.91 -10.81
C ALA A 35 7.63 13.93 -11.58
N CYS A 36 8.56 14.81 -11.18
CA CYS A 36 9.97 14.80 -11.60
C CYS A 36 10.86 14.66 -10.38
N ILE A 37 11.96 13.93 -10.53
CA ILE A 37 12.99 13.74 -9.49
C ILE A 37 14.39 13.94 -10.07
N ILE A 38 15.36 14.13 -9.19
CA ILE A 38 16.79 14.15 -9.55
C ILE A 38 17.46 12.94 -8.91
N VAL A 39 18.14 12.13 -9.72
CA VAL A 39 18.95 10.99 -9.30
C VAL A 39 20.26 11.04 -10.07
N ASP A 40 21.39 10.96 -9.37
CA ASP A 40 22.73 11.07 -9.96
C ASP A 40 22.88 12.34 -10.85
N GLY A 41 22.37 13.49 -10.36
CA GLY A 41 22.40 14.77 -11.07
C GLY A 41 21.48 14.86 -12.30
N LYS A 42 20.71 13.82 -12.63
CA LYS A 42 19.84 13.79 -13.80
C LYS A 42 18.38 13.97 -13.41
N LYS A 43 17.69 14.89 -14.08
CA LYS A 43 16.24 15.07 -13.93
C LYS A 43 15.51 13.99 -14.73
N MET A 44 14.53 13.33 -14.11
CA MET A 44 13.75 12.22 -14.68
C MET A 44 12.27 12.37 -14.37
N ILE A 45 11.41 11.91 -15.28
CA ILE A 45 9.98 11.72 -15.02
C ILE A 45 9.82 10.51 -14.10
N ASN A 46 9.12 10.68 -12.97
CA ASN A 46 9.01 9.68 -11.92
C ASN A 46 7.71 8.88 -12.02
N LEU A 47 7.76 7.70 -12.54
CA LEU A 47 6.63 6.76 -12.61
C LEU A 47 6.69 5.66 -11.53
N ALA A 48 7.55 5.77 -10.51
CA ALA A 48 7.71 4.74 -9.47
C ALA A 48 7.09 5.09 -8.12
N SER A 49 6.69 6.33 -7.89
CA SER A 49 6.22 6.81 -6.59
C SER A 49 4.78 6.42 -6.29
N ASN A 50 4.51 6.01 -5.05
CA ASN A 50 3.14 5.83 -4.53
C ASN A 50 2.48 7.17 -4.11
N ASN A 51 3.09 8.32 -4.38
CA ASN A 51 2.58 9.65 -4.06
C ASN A 51 1.47 10.10 -5.03
N TYR A 52 0.39 9.33 -5.10
CA TYR A 52 -0.70 9.46 -6.09
C TYR A 52 -1.20 10.89 -6.30
N LEU A 53 -1.37 11.65 -5.21
CA LEU A 53 -1.95 13.00 -5.23
C LEU A 53 -0.88 14.10 -5.24
N GLY A 54 0.41 13.76 -5.22
CA GLY A 54 1.49 14.73 -5.12
C GLY A 54 1.61 15.39 -3.74
N PHE A 55 1.02 14.79 -2.71
CA PHE A 55 0.90 15.44 -1.40
C PHE A 55 2.19 15.52 -0.61
N ALA A 56 3.17 14.65 -0.87
CA ALA A 56 4.45 14.66 -0.17
C ALA A 56 5.17 16.01 -0.22
N ASN A 57 4.90 16.85 -1.23
CA ASN A 57 5.57 18.15 -1.44
C ASN A 57 4.65 19.36 -1.23
N ARG A 58 3.38 19.14 -0.90
CA ARG A 58 2.38 20.20 -0.76
C ARG A 58 2.77 21.23 0.30
N LYS A 59 2.58 22.50 -0.04
CA LYS A 59 2.89 23.63 0.86
C LYS A 59 2.06 23.59 2.14
N GLU A 60 0.82 23.18 2.03
CA GLU A 60 -0.13 23.06 3.13
C GLU A 60 0.35 22.02 4.15
N LEU A 61 0.87 20.87 3.69
CA LEU A 61 1.41 19.84 4.56
C LEU A 61 2.72 20.27 5.21
N LYS A 62 3.61 20.92 4.44
CA LYS A 62 4.86 21.50 4.97
C LYS A 62 4.55 22.52 6.08
N LYS A 63 3.56 23.40 5.87
CA LYS A 63 3.12 24.37 6.87
C LYS A 63 2.58 23.69 8.13
N ALA A 64 1.68 22.74 8.00
CA ALA A 64 1.12 21.99 9.13
C ALA A 64 2.22 21.25 9.93
N CYS A 65 3.21 20.69 9.23
CA CYS A 65 4.37 20.02 9.84
C CYS A 65 5.18 20.99 10.71
N ILE A 66 5.51 22.18 10.18
CA ILE A 66 6.29 23.21 10.87
C ILE A 66 5.54 23.69 12.12
N GLU A 67 4.28 24.10 11.98
CA GLU A 67 3.45 24.60 13.08
C GLU A 67 3.29 23.56 14.21
N ALA A 68 3.08 22.30 13.86
CA ALA A 68 2.98 21.24 14.86
C ALA A 68 4.33 20.96 15.52
N THR A 69 5.43 21.06 14.80
CA THR A 69 6.77 20.87 15.37
C THR A 69 7.12 22.01 16.32
N GLU A 70 6.76 23.26 15.99
CA GLU A 70 6.94 24.41 16.88
C GLU A 70 6.09 24.29 18.17
N THR A 71 4.86 23.75 18.05
CA THR A 71 3.93 23.63 19.18
C THR A 71 4.26 22.45 20.12
N TYR A 72 4.59 21.28 19.53
CA TYR A 72 4.70 20.01 20.28
C TYR A 72 6.13 19.44 20.33
N GLY A 73 7.08 20.05 19.63
CA GLY A 73 8.43 19.51 19.47
C GLY A 73 8.56 18.52 18.31
N VAL A 74 9.78 17.98 18.15
CA VAL A 74 10.14 17.09 17.02
C VAL A 74 9.53 15.69 17.17
N GLY A 75 9.33 15.21 18.40
CA GLY A 75 8.84 13.87 18.70
C GLY A 75 7.89 13.86 19.88
N ALA A 76 7.14 12.76 20.02
CA ALA A 76 6.17 12.60 21.10
C ALA A 76 6.79 12.16 22.45
N GLY A 77 8.06 11.77 22.47
CA GLY A 77 8.83 11.43 23.67
C GLY A 77 8.52 10.10 24.34
N ALA A 78 7.39 9.45 24.01
CA ALA A 78 6.97 8.17 24.59
C ALA A 78 5.94 7.44 23.73
N VAL A 79 5.57 6.23 24.17
CA VAL A 79 4.43 5.48 23.64
C VAL A 79 3.11 6.15 24.04
N ARG A 80 2.05 5.87 23.29
CA ARG A 80 0.72 6.49 23.45
C ARG A 80 0.13 6.34 24.86
N THR A 81 0.36 5.23 25.52
CA THR A 81 -0.22 4.88 26.83
C THR A 81 0.52 5.48 28.03
N ILE A 82 1.73 6.01 27.85
CA ILE A 82 2.47 6.68 28.92
C ILE A 82 2.17 8.18 28.87
N ASN A 83 2.88 8.93 28.01
CA ASN A 83 2.66 10.37 27.82
C ASN A 83 2.89 10.83 26.37
N GLY A 84 2.99 9.88 25.42
CA GLY A 84 3.20 10.16 24.00
C GLY A 84 1.91 10.44 23.21
N SER A 85 0.75 10.60 23.87
CA SER A 85 -0.51 10.98 23.21
C SER A 85 -0.67 12.50 23.25
N LEU A 86 -0.48 13.12 22.09
CA LEU A 86 -0.68 14.55 21.89
C LEU A 86 -2.08 14.83 21.32
N LYS A 87 -2.56 16.06 21.47
CA LYS A 87 -3.86 16.50 20.93
C LYS A 87 -3.97 16.25 19.43
N ILE A 88 -2.89 16.47 18.69
CA ILE A 88 -2.84 16.27 17.24
C ILE A 88 -3.05 14.80 16.83
N HIS A 89 -2.64 13.82 17.64
CA HIS A 89 -2.92 12.41 17.39
C HIS A 89 -4.41 12.10 17.47
N GLN A 90 -5.09 12.65 18.49
CA GLN A 90 -6.53 12.50 18.65
C GLN A 90 -7.28 13.12 17.47
N GLN A 91 -6.92 14.33 17.07
CA GLN A 91 -7.52 15.03 15.93
C GLN A 91 -7.34 14.25 14.62
N LEU A 92 -6.16 13.66 14.39
CA LEU A 92 -5.91 12.79 13.25
C LEU A 92 -6.82 11.55 13.27
N GLU A 93 -6.92 10.87 14.40
CA GLU A 93 -7.75 9.66 14.56
C GLU A 93 -9.24 9.97 14.35
N GLU A 94 -9.74 11.08 14.88
CA GLU A 94 -11.11 11.58 14.66
C GLU A 94 -11.35 11.87 13.16
N LYS A 95 -10.40 12.52 12.50
CA LYS A 95 -10.48 12.83 11.07
C LYS A 95 -10.46 11.59 10.18
N ILE A 96 -9.64 10.60 10.53
CA ILE A 96 -9.63 9.31 9.82
C ILE A 96 -10.98 8.59 9.98
N ALA A 97 -11.54 8.55 11.18
CA ALA A 97 -12.83 7.92 11.43
C ALA A 97 -13.95 8.57 10.59
N GLU A 98 -14.00 9.91 10.56
CA GLU A 98 -14.92 10.68 9.71
C GLU A 98 -14.73 10.32 8.22
N PHE A 99 -13.48 10.34 7.75
CA PHE A 99 -13.12 10.07 6.36
C PHE A 99 -13.51 8.67 5.90
N LYS A 100 -13.32 7.67 6.76
CA LYS A 100 -13.65 6.26 6.47
C LYS A 100 -15.12 5.94 6.75
N GLY A 101 -15.86 6.81 7.41
CA GLY A 101 -17.26 6.59 7.79
C GLY A 101 -17.41 5.52 8.87
N THR A 102 -16.53 5.54 9.89
CA THR A 102 -16.50 4.60 11.01
C THR A 102 -16.64 5.32 12.35
N GLU A 103 -16.92 4.57 13.43
CA GLU A 103 -17.10 5.16 14.78
C GLU A 103 -15.78 5.69 15.37
N ALA A 104 -14.66 5.05 15.06
CA ALA A 104 -13.35 5.41 15.61
C ALA A 104 -12.21 4.96 14.70
N ALA A 105 -11.01 5.49 14.95
CA ALA A 105 -9.77 5.04 14.33
C ALA A 105 -8.60 5.08 15.32
N ILE A 106 -7.52 4.38 14.96
CA ILE A 106 -6.26 4.35 15.70
C ILE A 106 -5.10 4.49 14.70
N ALA A 107 -4.14 5.38 14.97
CA ALA A 107 -2.98 5.62 14.13
C ALA A 107 -1.74 4.87 14.62
N PHE A 108 -0.94 4.38 13.66
CA PHE A 108 0.30 3.64 13.85
C PHE A 108 1.46 4.31 13.11
N GLN A 109 2.70 3.92 13.42
CA GLN A 109 3.92 4.45 12.83
C GLN A 109 4.11 4.07 11.34
N SER A 110 3.44 3.03 10.88
CA SER A 110 3.41 2.62 9.46
C SER A 110 2.23 1.70 9.18
N GLY A 111 1.89 1.53 7.89
CA GLY A 111 0.91 0.52 7.46
C GLY A 111 1.36 -0.90 7.81
N PHE A 112 2.68 -1.19 7.75
CA PHE A 112 3.23 -2.48 8.16
C PHE A 112 2.90 -2.77 9.63
N ASN A 113 3.15 -1.79 10.53
CA ASN A 113 2.82 -1.91 11.96
C ASN A 113 1.31 -2.03 12.21
N CYS A 114 0.46 -1.45 11.35
CA CYS A 114 -1.00 -1.62 11.43
C CYS A 114 -1.37 -3.10 11.27
N ASN A 115 -0.93 -3.74 10.19
CA ASN A 115 -1.23 -5.13 9.91
C ASN A 115 -0.69 -6.06 11.01
N MET A 116 0.60 -5.88 11.38
CA MET A 116 1.21 -6.64 12.47
C MET A 116 0.44 -6.49 13.79
N GLY A 117 0.05 -5.27 14.12
CA GLY A 117 -0.58 -4.94 15.39
C GLY A 117 -2.07 -5.27 15.46
N ALA A 118 -2.82 -5.03 14.39
CA ALA A 118 -4.26 -5.24 14.37
C ALA A 118 -4.62 -6.73 14.25
N ILE A 119 -4.00 -7.43 13.30
CA ILE A 119 -4.28 -8.86 13.09
C ILE A 119 -3.90 -9.66 14.33
N SER A 120 -2.69 -9.47 14.89
CA SER A 120 -2.23 -10.21 16.07
C SER A 120 -2.92 -9.82 17.39
N ALA A 121 -3.57 -8.66 17.45
CA ALA A 121 -4.37 -8.27 18.61
C ALA A 121 -5.77 -8.90 18.62
N VAL A 122 -6.32 -9.19 17.44
CA VAL A 122 -7.68 -9.73 17.27
C VAL A 122 -7.67 -11.25 17.13
N MET A 123 -6.71 -11.80 16.40
CA MET A 123 -6.63 -13.23 16.08
C MET A 123 -5.57 -13.94 16.94
N THR A 124 -5.82 -15.19 17.27
CA THR A 124 -4.98 -16.02 18.12
C THR A 124 -4.82 -17.44 17.55
N LYS A 125 -4.03 -18.30 18.20
CA LYS A 125 -3.84 -19.70 17.80
C LYS A 125 -5.12 -20.55 17.81
N GLU A 126 -6.20 -20.07 18.41
CA GLU A 126 -7.50 -20.75 18.48
C GLU A 126 -8.42 -20.35 17.31
N ASP A 127 -7.93 -19.52 16.39
CA ASP A 127 -8.70 -18.89 15.33
C ASP A 127 -8.17 -19.31 13.94
N ALA A 128 -8.91 -18.99 12.89
CA ALA A 128 -8.49 -19.16 11.51
C ALA A 128 -8.56 -17.83 10.74
N ILE A 129 -7.66 -17.66 9.77
CA ILE A 129 -7.64 -16.52 8.86
C ILE A 129 -7.67 -17.06 7.43
N LEU A 130 -8.74 -16.77 6.71
CA LEU A 130 -8.83 -16.94 5.27
C LEU A 130 -8.17 -15.72 4.62
N SER A 131 -7.06 -15.93 3.92
CA SER A 131 -6.25 -14.85 3.32
C SER A 131 -6.16 -15.03 1.82
N ASP A 132 -6.49 -13.99 1.06
CA ASP A 132 -6.21 -13.96 -0.37
C ASP A 132 -4.71 -14.23 -0.62
N GLU A 133 -4.39 -15.03 -1.62
CA GLU A 133 -3.02 -15.50 -1.85
C GLU A 133 -2.07 -14.41 -2.35
N LEU A 134 -2.61 -13.30 -2.89
CA LEU A 134 -1.83 -12.15 -3.36
C LEU A 134 -1.76 -11.01 -2.35
N ASN A 135 -2.26 -11.20 -1.13
CA ASN A 135 -2.17 -10.22 -0.07
C ASN A 135 -0.74 -9.74 0.19
N HIS A 136 -0.62 -8.47 0.57
CA HIS A 136 0.64 -7.82 0.87
C HIS A 136 1.42 -8.55 1.99
N ALA A 137 2.76 -8.53 1.90
CA ALA A 137 3.67 -9.19 2.84
C ALA A 137 3.38 -8.87 4.31
N SER A 138 3.00 -7.62 4.63
CA SER A 138 2.67 -7.22 6.00
C SER A 138 1.41 -7.91 6.55
N ILE A 139 0.45 -8.25 5.69
CA ILE A 139 -0.72 -9.05 6.04
C ILE A 139 -0.28 -10.48 6.37
N ILE A 140 0.54 -11.07 5.50
CA ILE A 140 1.08 -12.42 5.68
C ILE A 140 1.84 -12.51 7.00
N ASP A 141 2.69 -11.54 7.29
CA ASP A 141 3.48 -11.51 8.53
C ASP A 141 2.60 -11.24 9.76
N GLY A 142 1.58 -10.38 9.64
CA GLY A 142 0.58 -10.17 10.70
C GLY A 142 -0.21 -11.44 11.02
N CYS A 143 -0.61 -12.19 9.98
CA CYS A 143 -1.26 -13.49 10.13
C CYS A 143 -0.34 -14.50 10.84
N ARG A 144 0.92 -14.60 10.42
CA ARG A 144 1.91 -15.46 11.08
C ARG A 144 2.12 -15.10 12.55
N LEU A 145 2.23 -13.80 12.85
CA LEU A 145 2.44 -13.30 14.21
C LEU A 145 1.26 -13.61 15.14
N SER A 146 0.04 -13.67 14.61
CA SER A 146 -1.16 -14.02 15.39
C SER A 146 -1.15 -15.46 15.91
N GLY A 147 -0.44 -16.35 15.21
CA GLY A 147 -0.44 -17.79 15.46
C GLY A 147 -1.71 -18.50 14.99
N ALA A 148 -2.66 -17.81 14.38
CA ALA A 148 -3.88 -18.38 13.81
C ALA A 148 -3.57 -19.34 12.65
N THR A 149 -4.47 -20.28 12.40
CA THR A 149 -4.40 -21.15 11.22
C THR A 149 -4.66 -20.32 9.96
N ILE A 150 -3.65 -20.22 9.07
CA ILE A 150 -3.78 -19.48 7.82
C ILE A 150 -4.32 -20.42 6.74
N ILE A 151 -5.47 -20.08 6.19
CA ILE A 151 -6.13 -20.78 5.08
C ILE A 151 -6.01 -19.86 3.85
N ARG A 152 -5.16 -20.25 2.89
CA ARG A 152 -4.96 -19.47 1.66
C ARG A 152 -6.17 -19.62 0.76
N VAL A 153 -6.72 -18.50 0.29
CA VAL A 153 -7.81 -18.43 -0.70
C VAL A 153 -7.20 -18.04 -2.04
N LYS A 154 -7.59 -18.69 -3.12
CA LYS A 154 -7.16 -18.33 -4.46
C LYS A 154 -7.61 -16.91 -4.77
N HIS A 155 -6.74 -16.17 -5.45
CA HIS A 155 -6.97 -14.77 -5.72
C HIS A 155 -8.29 -14.53 -6.46
N GLN A 156 -9.17 -13.72 -5.83
CA GLN A 156 -10.49 -13.34 -6.35
C GLN A 156 -11.41 -14.52 -6.78
N ASP A 157 -11.18 -15.72 -6.25
CA ASP A 157 -12.00 -16.90 -6.49
C ASP A 157 -13.07 -17.04 -5.39
N MET A 158 -14.29 -16.59 -5.70
CA MET A 158 -15.41 -16.57 -4.73
C MET A 158 -15.89 -17.97 -4.39
N GLU A 159 -15.77 -18.93 -5.30
CA GLU A 159 -16.13 -20.32 -5.05
C GLU A 159 -15.13 -20.97 -4.05
N ASP A 160 -13.84 -20.73 -4.24
CA ASP A 160 -12.79 -21.20 -3.33
C ASP A 160 -12.95 -20.55 -1.95
N LEU A 161 -13.26 -19.23 -1.89
CA LEU A 161 -13.56 -18.54 -0.64
C LEU A 161 -14.75 -19.17 0.09
N GLU A 162 -15.87 -19.36 -0.60
CA GLU A 162 -17.08 -19.90 0.01
C GLU A 162 -16.86 -21.33 0.51
N ASN A 163 -16.21 -22.19 -0.29
CA ASN A 163 -15.91 -23.58 0.09
C ASN A 163 -15.02 -23.62 1.35
N LYS A 164 -13.97 -22.82 1.41
CA LYS A 164 -13.06 -22.75 2.57
C LYS A 164 -13.70 -22.13 3.81
N ALA A 165 -14.57 -21.13 3.64
CA ALA A 165 -15.34 -20.55 4.72
C ALA A 165 -16.28 -21.60 5.34
N LYS A 166 -17.02 -22.33 4.50
CA LYS A 166 -17.90 -23.42 4.90
C LYS A 166 -17.13 -24.50 5.66
N GLU A 167 -16.04 -25.00 5.09
CA GLU A 167 -15.20 -26.03 5.71
C GLU A 167 -14.67 -25.59 7.08
N ALA A 168 -14.16 -24.36 7.16
CA ALA A 168 -13.64 -23.81 8.41
C ALA A 168 -14.72 -23.73 9.51
N VAL A 169 -15.92 -23.25 9.17
CA VAL A 169 -17.05 -23.15 10.11
C VAL A 169 -17.57 -24.53 10.53
N GLU A 170 -17.80 -25.43 9.58
CA GLU A 170 -18.30 -26.77 9.85
C GLU A 170 -17.33 -27.64 10.67
N SER A 171 -16.04 -27.37 10.56
CA SER A 171 -15.00 -28.07 11.34
C SER A 171 -15.15 -27.89 12.86
N LYS A 172 -15.76 -26.79 13.30
CA LYS A 172 -15.91 -26.37 14.71
C LYS A 172 -14.59 -26.30 15.49
N LYS A 173 -13.46 -26.16 14.78
CA LYS A 173 -12.11 -26.12 15.37
C LYS A 173 -11.73 -24.71 15.85
N TYR A 174 -12.33 -23.69 15.27
CA TYR A 174 -11.92 -22.30 15.45
C TYR A 174 -12.95 -21.50 16.25
N LYS A 175 -12.46 -20.62 17.13
CA LYS A 175 -13.32 -19.71 17.90
C LYS A 175 -13.83 -18.54 17.05
N LYS A 176 -12.97 -18.01 16.20
CA LYS A 176 -13.26 -16.92 15.27
C LYS A 176 -12.63 -17.25 13.93
N ILE A 177 -13.22 -16.76 12.88
CA ILE A 177 -12.71 -16.89 11.52
C ILE A 177 -12.71 -15.50 10.91
N MET A 178 -11.58 -15.07 10.34
CA MET A 178 -11.43 -13.79 9.64
C MET A 178 -11.21 -14.04 8.15
N TYR A 179 -11.82 -13.23 7.31
CA TYR A 179 -11.39 -13.07 5.93
C TYR A 179 -10.61 -11.75 5.80
N ILE A 180 -9.44 -11.79 5.18
CA ILE A 180 -8.57 -10.64 4.98
C ILE A 180 -8.12 -10.52 3.54
N THR A 181 -8.20 -9.31 2.99
CA THR A 181 -7.80 -8.99 1.62
C THR A 181 -7.23 -7.58 1.51
N ASP A 182 -6.31 -7.36 0.54
CA ASP A 182 -6.06 -6.02 0.02
C ASP A 182 -7.33 -5.48 -0.65
N GLY A 183 -7.61 -4.20 -0.54
CA GLY A 183 -8.70 -3.53 -1.25
C GLY A 183 -8.34 -3.25 -2.72
N VAL A 184 -7.07 -2.90 -2.94
CA VAL A 184 -6.44 -2.74 -4.26
C VAL A 184 -5.11 -3.48 -4.23
N PHE A 185 -4.93 -4.44 -5.11
CA PHE A 185 -3.71 -5.24 -5.20
C PHE A 185 -2.59 -4.48 -5.90
N SER A 186 -1.50 -4.28 -5.19
CA SER A 186 -0.47 -3.30 -5.54
C SER A 186 0.35 -3.62 -6.80
N MET A 187 0.38 -4.90 -7.23
CA MET A 187 1.23 -5.34 -8.33
C MET A 187 0.46 -5.43 -9.65
N ASP A 188 -0.82 -5.67 -9.59
CA ASP A 188 -1.71 -5.82 -10.75
C ASP A 188 -2.67 -4.64 -10.91
N GLY A 189 -3.03 -3.98 -9.81
CA GLY A 189 -3.92 -2.82 -9.83
C GLY A 189 -5.41 -3.16 -9.93
N ASP A 190 -5.77 -4.40 -9.69
CA ASP A 190 -7.16 -4.86 -9.62
C ASP A 190 -7.78 -4.54 -8.24
N ILE A 191 -9.10 -4.53 -8.19
CA ILE A 191 -9.88 -4.17 -7.01
C ILE A 191 -10.51 -5.44 -6.43
N ALA A 192 -10.45 -5.62 -5.10
CA ALA A 192 -11.12 -6.71 -4.42
C ALA A 192 -12.63 -6.69 -4.67
N ARG A 193 -13.21 -7.83 -4.95
CA ARG A 193 -14.65 -8.03 -5.27
C ARG A 193 -15.51 -7.97 -4.00
N LEU A 194 -15.39 -6.87 -3.21
CA LEU A 194 -16.07 -6.72 -1.92
C LEU A 194 -17.58 -6.97 -1.97
N PRO A 195 -18.32 -6.54 -3.01
CA PRO A 195 -19.76 -6.85 -3.12
C PRO A 195 -20.10 -8.35 -3.17
N GLU A 196 -19.15 -9.19 -3.60
CA GLU A 196 -19.33 -10.64 -3.65
C GLU A 196 -18.77 -11.33 -2.39
N ILE A 197 -17.73 -10.75 -1.79
CA ILE A 197 -17.11 -11.23 -0.56
C ILE A 197 -18.04 -11.07 0.64
N ILE A 198 -18.71 -9.92 0.77
CA ILE A 198 -19.53 -9.60 1.95
C ILE A 198 -20.69 -10.58 2.16
N PRO A 199 -21.50 -10.97 1.16
CA PRO A 199 -22.53 -11.98 1.34
C PRO A 199 -22.00 -13.33 1.87
N ILE A 200 -20.80 -13.72 1.45
CA ILE A 200 -20.13 -14.94 1.94
C ILE A 200 -19.72 -14.73 3.40
N ALA A 201 -19.10 -13.59 3.72
CA ALA A 201 -18.69 -13.28 5.09
C ALA A 201 -19.88 -13.25 6.06
N GLU A 202 -20.97 -12.60 5.69
CA GLU A 202 -22.21 -12.57 6.48
C GLU A 202 -22.82 -13.97 6.67
N LYS A 203 -22.88 -14.77 5.60
CA LYS A 203 -23.42 -16.14 5.62
C LYS A 203 -22.70 -17.05 6.59
N TYR A 204 -21.37 -16.90 6.70
CA TYR A 204 -20.52 -17.77 7.52
C TYR A 204 -20.04 -17.10 8.82
N GLY A 205 -20.45 -15.88 9.11
CA GLY A 205 -20.08 -15.12 10.32
C GLY A 205 -18.59 -14.83 10.41
N LEU A 206 -17.97 -14.45 9.28
CA LEU A 206 -16.55 -14.12 9.22
C LEU A 206 -16.31 -12.67 9.67
N ILE A 207 -15.24 -12.45 10.42
CA ILE A 207 -14.69 -11.10 10.63
C ILE A 207 -14.09 -10.62 9.31
N THR A 208 -14.38 -9.38 8.91
CA THR A 208 -13.90 -8.80 7.66
C THR A 208 -12.79 -7.78 7.89
N TYR A 209 -11.67 -7.95 7.18
CA TYR A 209 -10.53 -7.04 7.20
C TYR A 209 -10.15 -6.65 5.78
N VAL A 210 -10.13 -5.35 5.49
CA VAL A 210 -9.69 -4.80 4.20
C VAL A 210 -8.49 -3.89 4.40
N ASP A 211 -7.36 -4.22 3.75
CA ASP A 211 -6.20 -3.35 3.65
C ASP A 211 -6.36 -2.41 2.44
N ASP A 212 -6.69 -1.21 2.71
CA ASP A 212 -7.01 -0.18 1.73
C ASP A 212 -5.83 0.77 1.45
N ALA A 213 -4.60 0.26 1.61
CA ALA A 213 -3.37 1.05 1.47
C ALA A 213 -3.20 1.66 0.07
N HIS A 214 -3.67 1.00 -0.98
CA HIS A 214 -3.69 1.52 -2.35
C HIS A 214 -5.07 2.06 -2.79
N GLY A 215 -6.12 1.82 -2.01
CA GLY A 215 -7.46 2.35 -2.26
C GLY A 215 -7.65 3.75 -1.66
N SER A 216 -7.14 3.99 -0.44
CA SER A 216 -7.23 5.30 0.21
C SER A 216 -6.53 6.39 -0.60
N GLY A 217 -7.24 7.47 -0.92
CA GLY A 217 -6.80 8.55 -1.80
C GLY A 217 -6.95 8.25 -3.30
N VAL A 218 -7.49 7.07 -3.67
CA VAL A 218 -7.57 6.62 -5.07
C VAL A 218 -9.01 6.22 -5.46
N THR A 219 -9.66 5.38 -4.67
CA THR A 219 -11.02 4.90 -4.93
C THR A 219 -12.05 5.60 -4.04
N GLY A 220 -13.35 5.48 -4.33
CA GLY A 220 -14.42 6.01 -3.49
C GLY A 220 -14.31 7.51 -3.20
N LYS A 221 -13.98 8.31 -4.21
CA LYS A 221 -13.67 9.75 -4.08
C LYS A 221 -12.54 10.02 -3.06
N GLY A 222 -11.58 9.14 -3.00
CA GLY A 222 -10.44 9.19 -2.09
C GLY A 222 -10.65 8.47 -0.75
N ALA A 223 -11.88 8.13 -0.37
CA ALA A 223 -12.15 7.48 0.92
C ALA A 223 -11.86 5.96 0.92
N GLY A 224 -11.50 5.40 -0.23
CA GLY A 224 -11.04 4.04 -0.35
C GLY A 224 -12.05 3.05 -0.91
N THR A 225 -11.62 1.79 -1.04
CA THR A 225 -12.35 0.72 -1.73
C THR A 225 -13.66 0.36 -1.02
N VAL A 226 -13.66 0.32 0.31
CA VAL A 226 -14.87 0.04 1.09
C VAL A 226 -15.96 1.09 0.83
N LYS A 227 -15.56 2.37 0.80
CA LYS A 227 -16.48 3.49 0.49
C LYS A 227 -16.89 3.50 -0.97
N HIS A 228 -16.01 3.06 -1.88
CA HIS A 228 -16.31 2.93 -3.32
C HIS A 228 -17.52 2.05 -3.57
N PHE A 229 -17.66 0.97 -2.84
CA PHE A 229 -18.78 0.04 -2.95
C PHE A 229 -19.95 0.35 -1.97
N GLY A 230 -19.85 1.38 -1.14
CA GLY A 230 -20.88 1.71 -0.16
C GLY A 230 -21.00 0.70 0.99
N LEU A 231 -19.91 0.05 1.38
CA LEU A 231 -19.88 -1.06 2.35
C LEU A 231 -19.28 -0.68 3.71
N SER A 232 -19.28 0.61 4.07
CA SER A 232 -18.61 1.09 5.31
C SER A 232 -19.19 0.48 6.58
N ASP A 233 -20.46 0.10 6.60
CA ASP A 233 -21.16 -0.55 7.69
C ASP A 233 -21.05 -2.09 7.69
N LYS A 234 -20.37 -2.65 6.69
CA LYS A 234 -20.26 -4.10 6.45
C LYS A 234 -18.85 -4.66 6.68
N ILE A 235 -17.86 -3.79 6.79
CA ILE A 235 -16.46 -4.17 7.02
C ILE A 235 -16.08 -3.84 8.45
N ASP A 236 -15.65 -4.86 9.21
CA ASP A 236 -15.30 -4.69 10.62
C ASP A 236 -14.02 -3.88 10.82
N MET A 237 -13.02 -4.10 9.94
CA MET A 237 -11.69 -3.50 10.05
C MET A 237 -11.26 -2.91 8.72
N GLN A 238 -11.13 -1.60 8.65
CA GLN A 238 -10.61 -0.87 7.50
C GLN A 238 -9.19 -0.36 7.84
N MET A 239 -8.19 -1.03 7.31
CA MET A 239 -6.80 -0.58 7.41
C MET A 239 -6.45 0.34 6.25
N GLY A 240 -5.54 1.28 6.47
CA GLY A 240 -4.94 2.08 5.43
C GLY A 240 -3.56 2.61 5.82
N THR A 241 -2.84 3.13 4.84
CA THR A 241 -1.54 3.76 5.07
C THR A 241 -1.59 5.26 4.87
N LEU A 242 -0.77 5.99 5.63
CA LEU A 242 -0.55 7.42 5.46
C LEU A 242 0.65 7.71 4.52
N SER A 243 1.33 6.68 4.02
CA SER A 243 2.59 6.81 3.29
C SER A 243 2.48 6.79 1.76
N LYS A 244 1.27 6.74 1.21
CA LYS A 244 1.02 6.72 -0.23
C LYS A 244 0.28 8.00 -0.67
N ALA A 245 -1.00 7.93 -0.99
CA ALA A 245 -1.76 9.11 -1.42
C ALA A 245 -1.80 10.23 -0.38
N VAL A 246 -1.77 9.91 0.91
CA VAL A 246 -1.68 10.90 2.00
C VAL A 246 -0.32 11.61 2.03
N GLY A 247 0.74 11.00 1.48
CA GLY A 247 2.04 11.64 1.26
C GLY A 247 2.92 11.81 2.50
N VAL A 248 2.64 11.10 3.61
CA VAL A 248 3.37 11.22 4.88
C VAL A 248 3.95 9.86 5.27
N VAL A 249 4.16 9.61 6.55
CA VAL A 249 4.49 8.30 7.13
C VAL A 249 3.40 7.92 8.14
N GLY A 250 3.14 6.62 8.28
CA GLY A 250 2.17 6.11 9.21
C GLY A 250 1.15 5.18 8.58
N GLY A 251 0.18 4.79 9.39
CA GLY A 251 -0.95 3.99 8.97
C GLY A 251 -2.06 4.07 10.02
N TYR A 252 -3.18 3.46 9.74
CA TYR A 252 -4.34 3.48 10.63
C TYR A 252 -5.19 2.21 10.47
N VAL A 253 -5.99 1.96 11.51
CA VAL A 253 -7.13 1.04 11.45
C VAL A 253 -8.36 1.82 11.89
N ALA A 254 -9.44 1.71 11.11
CA ALA A 254 -10.74 2.31 11.39
C ALA A 254 -11.82 1.23 11.51
N GLY A 255 -12.79 1.43 12.40
CA GLY A 255 -13.86 0.46 12.67
C GLY A 255 -14.73 0.90 13.84
N SER A 256 -15.38 -0.06 14.51
CA SER A 256 -16.19 0.24 15.68
C SER A 256 -15.35 0.78 16.84
N LYS A 257 -15.96 1.62 17.70
CA LYS A 257 -15.27 2.13 18.88
C LYS A 257 -14.74 1.01 19.77
N THR A 258 -15.50 -0.05 19.95
CA THR A 258 -15.09 -1.21 20.76
C THR A 258 -13.85 -1.89 20.20
N LEU A 259 -13.78 -2.08 18.88
CA LEU A 259 -12.59 -2.62 18.21
C LEU A 259 -11.37 -1.72 18.44
N ILE A 260 -11.53 -0.42 18.26
CA ILE A 260 -10.42 0.53 18.41
C ILE A 260 -9.93 0.60 19.87
N ASP A 261 -10.83 0.58 20.84
CA ASP A 261 -10.47 0.51 22.26
C ASP A 261 -9.73 -0.80 22.58
N TRP A 262 -10.13 -1.93 21.98
CA TRP A 262 -9.42 -3.21 22.06
C TRP A 262 -8.00 -3.12 21.49
N LEU A 263 -7.85 -2.53 20.29
CA LEU A 263 -6.53 -2.35 19.66
C LEU A 263 -5.63 -1.45 20.51
N LYS A 264 -6.15 -0.38 21.12
CA LYS A 264 -5.42 0.46 22.08
C LYS A 264 -4.91 -0.31 23.30
N ALA A 265 -5.66 -1.31 23.74
CA ALA A 265 -5.31 -2.13 24.90
C ALA A 265 -4.39 -3.32 24.56
N ARG A 266 -4.37 -3.83 23.32
CA ARG A 266 -3.74 -5.11 22.98
C ARG A 266 -2.73 -5.06 21.85
N SER A 267 -2.76 -4.06 20.99
CA SER A 267 -1.86 -3.98 19.84
C SER A 267 -0.44 -3.62 20.27
N ARG A 268 0.48 -4.56 20.14
CA ARG A 268 1.87 -4.41 20.60
C ARG A 268 2.62 -3.25 19.93
N PRO A 269 2.54 -3.01 18.60
CA PRO A 269 3.16 -1.85 17.98
C PRO A 269 2.64 -0.52 18.53
N PHE A 270 1.38 -0.45 18.94
CA PHE A 270 0.82 0.74 19.59
C PHE A 270 1.30 0.90 21.03
N LEU A 271 1.35 -0.19 21.78
CA LEU A 271 1.72 -0.17 23.20
C LEU A 271 3.22 0.04 23.45
N PHE A 272 4.07 -0.41 22.53
CA PHE A 272 5.52 -0.52 22.79
C PHE A 272 6.39 0.25 21.79
N SER A 273 5.79 1.04 20.89
CA SER A 273 6.53 1.93 20.00
C SER A 273 6.13 3.39 20.22
N THR A 274 7.11 4.29 20.20
CA THR A 274 6.89 5.73 20.28
C THR A 274 5.87 6.18 19.23
N SER A 275 5.02 7.13 19.59
CA SER A 275 3.95 7.68 18.72
C SER A 275 4.50 8.31 17.44
N LEU A 276 3.64 8.51 16.46
CA LEU A 276 3.94 9.37 15.31
C LEU A 276 4.48 10.72 15.79
N THR A 277 5.42 11.30 15.03
CA THR A 277 5.88 12.66 15.31
C THR A 277 4.73 13.66 15.12
N PRO A 278 4.70 14.76 15.89
CA PRO A 278 3.65 15.77 15.76
C PRO A 278 3.52 16.30 14.33
N GLY A 279 4.67 16.57 13.67
CA GLY A 279 4.70 17.05 12.30
C GLY A 279 4.08 16.05 11.31
N ALA A 280 4.35 14.74 11.47
CA ALA A 280 3.73 13.71 10.64
C ALA A 280 2.21 13.61 10.88
N ALA A 281 1.78 13.65 12.13
CA ALA A 281 0.36 13.61 12.47
C ALA A 281 -0.41 14.82 11.91
N ALA A 282 0.15 16.02 12.02
CA ALA A 282 -0.45 17.24 11.49
C ALA A 282 -0.49 17.26 9.95
N SER A 283 0.59 16.81 9.31
CA SER A 283 0.63 16.69 7.85
C SER A 283 -0.42 15.70 7.34
N ALA A 284 -0.57 14.55 8.01
CA ALA A 284 -1.58 13.56 7.65
C ALA A 284 -3.01 14.10 7.82
N LEU A 285 -3.27 14.82 8.92
CA LEU A 285 -4.55 15.51 9.16
C LEU A 285 -4.86 16.53 8.05
N ALA A 286 -3.90 17.39 7.71
CA ALA A 286 -4.04 18.36 6.64
C ALA A 286 -4.26 17.68 5.27
N SER A 287 -3.54 16.59 5.00
CA SER A 287 -3.69 15.83 3.77
C SER A 287 -5.09 15.25 3.59
N ILE A 288 -5.64 14.62 4.62
CA ILE A 288 -7.00 14.04 4.58
C ILE A 288 -8.04 15.15 4.38
N SER A 289 -7.87 16.31 5.03
CA SER A 289 -8.75 17.47 4.83
C SER A 289 -8.70 17.97 3.38
N LEU A 290 -7.49 18.13 2.81
CA LEU A 290 -7.31 18.53 1.41
C LEU A 290 -7.93 17.53 0.43
N MET A 291 -7.85 16.22 0.68
CA MET A 291 -8.51 15.22 -0.16
C MET A 291 -10.03 15.41 -0.21
N GLN A 292 -10.65 15.75 0.93
CA GLN A 292 -12.09 15.97 1.00
C GLN A 292 -12.50 17.31 0.34
N GLU A 293 -11.64 18.32 0.44
CA GLU A 293 -11.89 19.66 -0.13
C GLU A 293 -11.61 19.71 -1.64
N HIS A 294 -10.72 18.83 -2.15
CA HIS A 294 -10.21 18.81 -3.53
C HIS A 294 -10.38 17.44 -4.22
N PRO A 295 -11.64 16.96 -4.41
CA PRO A 295 -11.90 15.67 -5.06
C PRO A 295 -11.39 15.62 -6.51
N GLU A 296 -11.23 16.77 -7.18
CA GLU A 296 -10.67 16.87 -8.52
C GLU A 296 -9.22 16.35 -8.62
N LEU A 297 -8.47 16.28 -7.51
CA LEU A 297 -7.13 15.70 -7.51
C LEU A 297 -7.19 14.17 -7.69
N VAL A 298 -8.19 13.53 -7.09
CA VAL A 298 -8.43 12.09 -7.29
C VAL A 298 -8.85 11.82 -8.74
N GLU A 299 -9.76 12.64 -9.29
CA GLU A 299 -10.19 12.53 -10.69
C GLU A 299 -8.99 12.66 -11.64
N ARG A 300 -8.11 13.61 -11.41
CA ARG A 300 -6.90 13.82 -12.23
C ARG A 300 -5.95 12.61 -12.22
N VAL A 301 -5.80 11.93 -11.09
CA VAL A 301 -5.02 10.67 -11.04
C VAL A 301 -5.59 9.63 -12.00
N TRP A 302 -6.92 9.47 -12.01
CA TRP A 302 -7.60 8.54 -12.89
C TRP A 302 -7.50 8.95 -14.37
N GLU A 303 -7.67 10.23 -14.68
CA GLU A 303 -7.50 10.77 -16.02
C GLU A 303 -6.10 10.50 -16.55
N ASN A 304 -5.07 10.84 -15.79
CA ASN A 304 -3.68 10.62 -16.14
C ASN A 304 -3.36 9.13 -16.35
N ALA A 305 -3.82 8.28 -15.44
CA ALA A 305 -3.56 6.85 -15.51
C ALA A 305 -4.29 6.18 -16.67
N ASN A 306 -5.55 6.53 -16.89
CA ASN A 306 -6.33 6.00 -18.02
C ASN A 306 -5.72 6.43 -19.36
N TYR A 307 -5.35 7.71 -19.48
CA TYR A 307 -4.64 8.21 -20.64
C TYR A 307 -3.35 7.42 -20.90
N PHE A 308 -2.50 7.28 -19.89
CA PHE A 308 -1.24 6.56 -20.01
C PHE A 308 -1.42 5.07 -20.38
N LYS A 309 -2.42 4.39 -19.79
CA LYS A 309 -2.78 3.02 -20.14
C LYS A 309 -3.19 2.85 -21.60
N GLU A 310 -4.05 3.75 -22.07
CA GLU A 310 -4.52 3.70 -23.45
C GLU A 310 -3.38 3.93 -24.46
N GLU A 311 -2.51 4.89 -24.21
CA GLU A 311 -1.35 5.14 -25.05
C GLU A 311 -0.36 3.96 -25.05
N LEU A 312 -0.10 3.34 -23.88
CA LEU A 312 0.73 2.13 -23.82
C LEU A 312 0.11 0.94 -24.59
N LYS A 313 -1.21 0.76 -24.50
CA LYS A 313 -1.92 -0.27 -25.29
C LYS A 313 -1.80 -0.01 -26.78
N LYS A 314 -1.96 1.24 -27.24
CA LYS A 314 -1.84 1.61 -28.65
C LYS A 314 -0.46 1.29 -29.24
N VAL A 315 0.59 1.40 -28.44
CA VAL A 315 1.96 1.04 -28.86
C VAL A 315 2.28 -0.45 -28.71
N GLY A 316 1.36 -1.26 -28.18
CA GLY A 316 1.45 -2.72 -28.18
C GLY A 316 1.73 -3.37 -26.83
N TYR A 317 1.78 -2.63 -25.73
CA TYR A 317 2.07 -3.20 -24.42
C TYR A 317 0.87 -3.91 -23.76
N ASN A 318 1.17 -5.02 -23.10
CA ASN A 318 0.25 -5.70 -22.19
C ASN A 318 0.28 -5.02 -20.82
N ILE A 319 -0.86 -4.45 -20.39
CA ILE A 319 -1.01 -3.79 -19.11
C ILE A 319 -1.77 -4.64 -18.06
N GLY A 320 -1.93 -5.93 -18.30
CA GLY A 320 -2.63 -6.84 -17.39
C GLY A 320 -4.11 -6.48 -17.16
N VAL A 321 -4.58 -6.75 -15.96
CA VAL A 321 -6.00 -6.62 -15.55
C VAL A 321 -6.30 -5.34 -14.75
N SER A 322 -5.39 -4.38 -14.76
CA SER A 322 -5.50 -3.20 -13.89
C SER A 322 -6.78 -2.39 -14.09
N GLU A 323 -7.49 -2.20 -13.01
CA GLU A 323 -8.72 -1.41 -12.88
C GLU A 323 -8.49 -0.05 -12.20
N THR A 324 -7.28 0.21 -11.64
CA THR A 324 -6.94 1.40 -10.86
C THR A 324 -5.83 2.22 -11.53
N PRO A 325 -5.41 3.38 -10.99
CA PRO A 325 -4.27 4.13 -11.50
C PRO A 325 -2.93 3.39 -11.58
N ILE A 326 -2.77 2.27 -10.91
CA ILE A 326 -1.60 1.40 -11.08
C ILE A 326 -1.56 0.91 -12.52
N THR A 327 -0.45 1.12 -13.22
CA THR A 327 -0.32 0.80 -14.65
C THR A 327 0.88 -0.14 -14.85
N PRO A 328 0.69 -1.47 -14.71
CA PRO A 328 1.75 -2.43 -14.98
C PRO A 328 2.00 -2.56 -16.48
N VAL A 329 3.24 -2.71 -16.88
CA VAL A 329 3.65 -3.19 -18.21
C VAL A 329 4.27 -4.56 -18.00
N ILE A 330 3.56 -5.60 -18.43
CA ILE A 330 3.94 -6.99 -18.23
C ILE A 330 5.00 -7.38 -19.24
N LEU A 331 6.18 -7.79 -18.77
CA LEU A 331 7.33 -8.16 -19.61
C LEU A 331 7.70 -9.65 -19.49
N GLY A 332 7.27 -10.31 -18.40
CA GLY A 332 7.47 -11.73 -18.15
C GLY A 332 8.83 -12.03 -17.53
N ASP A 333 9.87 -12.18 -18.33
CA ASP A 333 11.22 -12.55 -17.88
C ASP A 333 11.86 -11.49 -16.99
N GLU A 334 12.51 -11.90 -15.91
CA GLU A 334 13.11 -11.02 -14.91
C GLU A 334 14.26 -10.19 -15.47
N LYS A 335 15.15 -10.81 -16.30
CA LYS A 335 16.29 -10.12 -16.88
C LYS A 335 15.86 -9.11 -17.94
N VAL A 336 14.86 -9.48 -18.74
CA VAL A 336 14.22 -8.55 -19.68
C VAL A 336 13.64 -7.35 -18.92
N THR A 337 12.92 -7.60 -17.84
CA THR A 337 12.30 -6.56 -17.02
C THR A 337 13.32 -5.62 -16.40
N GLN A 338 14.42 -6.16 -15.87
CA GLN A 338 15.50 -5.36 -15.30
C GLN A 338 16.23 -4.54 -16.36
N THR A 339 16.53 -5.14 -17.53
CA THR A 339 17.18 -4.45 -18.65
C THR A 339 16.29 -3.32 -19.17
N PHE A 340 15.00 -3.57 -19.28
CA PHE A 340 14.01 -2.57 -19.71
C PHE A 340 13.96 -1.38 -18.75
N SER A 341 13.87 -1.63 -17.45
CA SER A 341 13.91 -0.58 -16.42
C SER A 341 15.20 0.25 -16.48
N LYS A 342 16.36 -0.40 -16.64
CA LYS A 342 17.64 0.30 -16.77
C LYS A 342 17.65 1.23 -17.97
N LYS A 343 17.17 0.77 -19.13
CA LYS A 343 17.04 1.60 -20.35
C LYS A 343 16.07 2.77 -20.16
N LEU A 344 14.95 2.58 -19.45
CA LEU A 344 14.03 3.67 -19.10
C LEU A 344 14.75 4.77 -18.31
N ILE A 345 15.50 4.39 -17.27
CA ILE A 345 16.26 5.31 -16.44
C ILE A 345 17.34 6.05 -17.27
N GLU A 346 18.05 5.35 -18.15
CA GLU A 346 19.03 5.95 -19.06
C GLU A 346 18.41 7.01 -19.99
N HIS A 347 17.11 6.86 -20.32
CA HIS A 347 16.34 7.79 -21.16
C HIS A 347 15.47 8.78 -20.36
N GLY A 348 15.72 8.94 -19.06
CA GLY A 348 15.05 9.97 -18.26
C GLY A 348 13.67 9.58 -17.68
N ILE A 349 13.30 8.29 -17.74
CA ILE A 349 12.08 7.78 -17.13
C ILE A 349 12.43 6.90 -15.94
N TYR A 350 12.11 7.37 -14.74
CA TYR A 350 12.36 6.63 -13.51
C TYR A 350 11.20 5.67 -13.23
N ALA A 351 11.38 4.42 -13.62
CA ALA A 351 10.42 3.34 -13.41
C ALA A 351 11.18 2.05 -13.02
N LYS A 352 10.76 1.43 -11.92
CA LYS A 352 11.48 0.29 -11.32
C LYS A 352 10.91 -1.05 -11.75
N PRO A 353 11.76 -2.09 -11.88
CA PRO A 353 11.31 -3.43 -12.19
C PRO A 353 10.66 -4.06 -10.95
N ILE A 354 9.58 -4.78 -11.15
CA ILE A 354 8.98 -5.65 -10.16
C ILE A 354 9.17 -7.09 -10.65
N VAL A 355 9.95 -7.85 -9.91
CA VAL A 355 10.32 -9.24 -10.23
C VAL A 355 10.19 -10.12 -8.98
N TYR A 356 10.42 -11.41 -9.11
CA TYR A 356 10.48 -12.32 -7.96
C TYR A 356 11.41 -11.77 -6.85
N PRO A 357 11.08 -11.89 -5.55
CA PRO A 357 9.93 -12.61 -4.99
C PRO A 357 8.63 -11.78 -4.86
N THR A 358 8.61 -10.54 -5.35
CA THR A 358 7.45 -9.64 -5.22
C THR A 358 6.28 -10.11 -6.08
N VAL A 359 6.58 -10.70 -7.23
CA VAL A 359 5.61 -11.35 -8.14
C VAL A 359 6.14 -12.75 -8.48
N PRO A 360 5.29 -13.68 -8.96
CA PRO A 360 5.72 -15.01 -9.37
C PRO A 360 6.81 -14.96 -10.46
N LEU A 361 7.65 -16.01 -10.53
CA LEU A 361 8.64 -16.16 -11.59
C LEU A 361 7.98 -16.14 -12.98
N GLY A 362 8.63 -15.45 -13.92
CA GLY A 362 8.14 -15.31 -15.28
C GLY A 362 6.99 -14.30 -15.44
N THR A 363 6.71 -13.49 -14.42
CA THR A 363 5.68 -12.46 -14.43
C THR A 363 6.21 -11.06 -14.13
N GLY A 364 7.49 -10.85 -14.44
CA GLY A 364 8.17 -9.57 -14.27
C GLY A 364 7.46 -8.43 -15.01
N ARG A 365 7.45 -7.25 -14.40
CA ARG A 365 6.74 -6.06 -14.91
C ARG A 365 7.40 -4.76 -14.52
N ILE A 366 7.11 -3.70 -15.25
CA ILE A 366 7.34 -2.34 -14.80
C ILE A 366 6.01 -1.82 -14.24
N ARG A 367 5.98 -1.48 -12.96
CA ARG A 367 4.79 -0.92 -12.33
C ARG A 367 4.85 0.60 -12.39
N ASN A 368 4.09 1.19 -13.30
CA ASN A 368 4.00 2.64 -13.43
C ASN A 368 2.89 3.20 -12.55
N MET A 369 3.18 4.36 -11.98
CA MET A 369 2.31 5.07 -11.04
C MET A 369 2.10 6.51 -11.52
N PRO A 370 1.25 6.75 -12.52
CA PRO A 370 0.83 8.11 -12.85
C PRO A 370 0.19 8.78 -11.63
N THR A 371 0.54 10.04 -11.39
CA THR A 371 0.08 10.85 -10.26
C THR A 371 -0.74 12.04 -10.73
N ALA A 372 -1.40 12.75 -9.81
CA ALA A 372 -2.11 14.00 -10.14
C ALA A 372 -1.18 15.12 -10.62
N GLU A 373 0.13 15.04 -10.37
CA GLU A 373 1.12 16.05 -10.78
C GLU A 373 1.67 15.84 -12.19
N HIS A 374 1.49 14.66 -12.79
CA HIS A 374 1.93 14.43 -14.16
C HIS A 374 1.11 15.28 -15.13
N THR A 375 1.81 15.91 -16.08
CA THR A 375 1.15 16.55 -17.21
C THR A 375 1.03 15.57 -18.37
N LYS A 376 0.16 15.90 -19.33
CA LYS A 376 0.00 15.09 -20.53
C LYS A 376 1.31 14.97 -21.32
N GLU A 377 2.06 16.06 -21.43
CA GLU A 377 3.34 16.10 -22.12
C GLU A 377 4.37 15.17 -21.48
N MET A 378 4.41 15.08 -20.15
CA MET A 378 5.28 14.13 -19.42
C MET A 378 4.89 12.68 -19.74
N LEU A 379 3.60 12.39 -19.81
CA LEU A 379 3.10 11.04 -20.14
C LEU A 379 3.37 10.69 -21.60
N ASP A 380 3.21 11.65 -22.53
CA ASP A 380 3.55 11.48 -23.95
C ASP A 380 5.05 11.20 -24.14
N GLU A 381 5.92 11.93 -23.43
CA GLU A 381 7.36 11.70 -23.43
C GLU A 381 7.69 10.29 -22.90
N ALA A 382 7.06 9.88 -21.80
CA ALA A 382 7.25 8.54 -21.25
C ALA A 382 6.81 7.47 -22.26
N VAL A 383 5.64 7.58 -22.89
CA VAL A 383 5.15 6.62 -23.90
C VAL A 383 6.10 6.55 -25.11
N ALA A 384 6.63 7.67 -25.56
CA ALA A 384 7.60 7.68 -26.66
C ALA A 384 8.89 6.91 -26.32
N VAL A 385 9.38 7.06 -25.08
CA VAL A 385 10.54 6.30 -24.57
C VAL A 385 10.20 4.80 -24.47
N TYR A 386 9.03 4.45 -23.92
CA TYR A 386 8.54 3.07 -23.89
C TYR A 386 8.49 2.45 -25.28
N GLN A 387 7.92 3.15 -26.25
CA GLN A 387 7.83 2.68 -27.63
C GLN A 387 9.22 2.46 -28.27
N LYS A 388 10.15 3.40 -28.04
CA LYS A 388 11.53 3.28 -28.54
C LYS A 388 12.21 2.03 -28.01
N ILE A 389 12.18 1.87 -26.67
CA ILE A 389 12.87 0.74 -26.00
C ILE A 389 12.19 -0.58 -26.33
N GLY A 390 10.85 -0.61 -26.39
CA GLY A 390 10.11 -1.82 -26.74
C GLY A 390 10.44 -2.36 -28.13
N LYS A 391 10.58 -1.47 -29.13
CA LYS A 391 11.04 -1.84 -30.48
C LYS A 391 12.51 -2.28 -30.49
N GLU A 392 13.37 -1.56 -29.76
CA GLU A 392 14.81 -1.88 -29.67
C GLU A 392 15.07 -3.24 -29.02
N MET A 393 14.22 -3.66 -28.08
CA MET A 393 14.27 -4.94 -27.37
C MET A 393 13.36 -6.02 -27.98
N GLU A 394 12.71 -5.75 -29.12
CA GLU A 394 11.80 -6.68 -29.79
C GLU A 394 10.63 -7.17 -28.89
N ILE A 395 10.12 -6.28 -28.03
CA ILE A 395 9.01 -6.58 -27.12
C ILE A 395 7.65 -6.23 -27.76
N ILE A 396 7.64 -5.19 -28.60
CA ILE A 396 6.48 -4.70 -29.35
C ILE A 396 6.81 -4.48 -30.82
#